data_0c8d261267a3ba5dfcc027246bd0cd38
#
_entry.id   0c8d261267a3ba5dfcc027246bd0cd38
#
_cell.length_a   1.000
_cell.length_b   1.000
_cell.length_c   1.000
_cell.angle_alpha   90.00
_cell.angle_beta   90.00
_cell.angle_gamma   90.00
#
_symmetry.space_group_name_H-M   'P 1'
#
loop_
_entity.id
_entity.type
_entity.pdbx_description
1 polymer ?
#
loop_
_entity_poly.entity_id
_entity_poly.type
_entity_poly.pdbx_seq_one_letter_code
_entity_poly.pdbx_strand_id
1 'polypeptide(L)'
;RQRQMCIRDREHHVLDEFYKNAVMGADATSTILPKADHPALRQELCKQLEFYQTQKDTLRSQMQKSHVQPAEQNDMAKFWANASIQMHCLGGASSNEIAKLMLKGTNTGVIQLTQVLHGNPGISDQLKRQGKAFVRHEEAYMERLKAYL
;
A
#
# COMPACT_ATOMS: atom_id res chain seq x y z
N ARG A 1 3.49 -32.87 8.96
CA ARG A 1 2.11 -32.77 8.47
C ARG A 1 1.68 -31.30 8.36
N GLN A 2 1.47 -30.85 7.16
CA GLN A 2 1.00 -29.48 6.96
C GLN A 2 -0.49 -29.37 7.25
N ARG A 3 -0.82 -28.40 8.10
CA ARG A 3 -2.20 -28.05 8.35
C ARG A 3 -2.65 -27.11 7.25
N GLN A 4 -3.70 -27.47 6.53
CA GLN A 4 -4.28 -26.53 5.56
C GLN A 4 -4.95 -25.37 6.29
N MET A 5 -4.60 -24.17 5.86
CA MET A 5 -5.26 -22.95 6.36
C MET A 5 -6.70 -22.96 5.85
N CYS A 6 -7.68 -22.72 6.70
CA CYS A 6 -9.06 -22.65 6.28
C CYS A 6 -9.31 -21.37 5.44
N ILE A 7 -10.40 -21.38 4.66
CA ILE A 7 -10.74 -20.23 3.78
C ILE A 7 -10.86 -18.93 4.59
N ARG A 8 -11.46 -18.99 5.76
CA ARG A 8 -11.64 -17.84 6.64
C ARG A 8 -10.29 -17.25 7.04
N ASP A 9 -9.34 -18.10 7.45
CA ASP A 9 -8.00 -17.64 7.85
C ASP A 9 -7.24 -17.05 6.68
N ARG A 10 -7.41 -17.60 5.47
CA ARG A 10 -6.80 -17.06 4.26
C ARG A 10 -7.36 -15.69 3.92
N GLU A 11 -8.66 -15.51 4.05
CA GLU A 11 -9.30 -14.21 3.80
C GLU A 11 -8.82 -13.17 4.81
N HIS A 12 -8.71 -13.55 6.07
CA HIS A 12 -8.16 -12.68 7.11
C HIS A 12 -6.73 -12.26 6.80
N HIS A 13 -5.91 -13.21 6.35
CA HIS A 13 -4.54 -12.92 5.98
C HIS A 13 -4.47 -11.93 4.82
N VAL A 14 -5.29 -12.12 3.80
CA VAL A 14 -5.35 -11.21 2.65
C VAL A 14 -5.80 -9.82 3.08
N LEU A 15 -6.87 -9.72 3.87
CA LEU A 15 -7.35 -8.44 4.40
C LEU A 15 -6.26 -7.73 5.21
N ASP A 16 -5.56 -8.45 6.07
CA ASP A 16 -4.51 -7.90 6.91
C ASP A 16 -3.36 -7.34 6.07
N GLU A 17 -2.93 -8.06 5.05
CA GLU A 17 -1.83 -7.61 4.18
C GLU A 17 -2.22 -6.37 3.39
N PHE A 18 -3.45 -6.30 2.88
CA PHE A 18 -3.93 -5.11 2.19
C PHE A 18 -4.09 -3.93 3.14
N TYR A 19 -4.56 -4.18 4.37
CA TYR A 19 -4.69 -3.15 5.39
C TYR A 19 -3.33 -2.55 5.74
N LYS A 20 -2.33 -3.38 5.98
CA LYS A 20 -0.96 -2.92 6.27
C LYS A 20 -0.41 -2.04 5.14
N ASN A 21 -0.65 -2.46 3.90
CA ASN A 21 -0.23 -1.69 2.74
C ASN A 21 -0.88 -0.31 2.72
N ALA A 22 -2.19 -0.25 2.97
CA ALA A 22 -2.91 1.02 2.99
C ALA A 22 -2.42 1.94 4.10
N VAL A 23 -2.18 1.40 5.30
CA VAL A 23 -1.64 2.17 6.43
C VAL A 23 -0.27 2.74 6.09
N MET A 24 0.61 1.92 5.56
CA MET A 24 1.98 2.35 5.22
C MET A 24 2.01 3.33 4.08
N GLY A 25 1.15 3.10 3.08
CA GLY A 25 1.00 4.04 1.97
C GLY A 25 0.50 5.40 2.43
N ALA A 26 -0.48 5.41 3.33
CA ALA A 26 -1.01 6.65 3.90
C ALA A 26 0.07 7.39 4.70
N ASP A 27 0.79 6.69 5.56
CA ASP A 27 1.85 7.28 6.38
C ASP A 27 2.98 7.86 5.52
N ALA A 28 3.44 7.11 4.54
CA ALA A 28 4.49 7.55 3.64
C ALA A 28 4.07 8.77 2.82
N THR A 29 2.86 8.74 2.29
CA THR A 29 2.33 9.83 1.48
C THR A 29 2.14 11.09 2.33
N SER A 30 1.62 10.96 3.54
CA SER A 30 1.46 12.07 4.48
C SER A 30 2.81 12.70 4.83
N THR A 31 3.85 11.90 4.98
CA THR A 31 5.18 12.36 5.32
C THR A 31 5.81 13.14 4.17
N ILE A 32 5.66 12.66 2.93
CA ILE A 32 6.31 13.29 1.77
C ILE A 32 5.52 14.48 1.20
N LEU A 33 4.22 14.51 1.38
CA LEU A 33 3.34 15.52 0.79
C LEU A 33 3.79 16.97 1.08
N PRO A 34 4.15 17.35 2.33
CA PRO A 34 4.60 18.70 2.61
C PRO A 34 5.89 19.10 1.89
N LYS A 35 6.65 18.13 1.40
CA LYS A 35 7.94 18.36 0.72
C LYS A 35 7.80 18.50 -0.78
N ALA A 36 6.63 18.22 -1.33
CA ALA A 36 6.37 18.29 -2.76
C ALA A 36 5.98 19.73 -3.15
N ASP A 37 6.81 20.37 -3.96
CA ASP A 37 6.57 21.76 -4.41
C ASP A 37 5.84 21.82 -5.75
N HIS A 38 5.99 20.79 -6.58
CA HIS A 38 5.37 20.77 -7.90
C HIS A 38 3.86 20.59 -7.79
N PRO A 39 3.03 21.53 -8.27
CA PRO A 39 1.58 21.47 -8.05
C PRO A 39 0.91 20.20 -8.55
N ALA A 40 1.30 19.71 -9.73
CA ALA A 40 0.72 18.50 -10.31
C ALA A 40 1.09 17.25 -9.48
N LEU A 41 2.34 17.18 -9.03
CA LEU A 41 2.78 16.07 -8.18
C LEU A 41 2.07 16.10 -6.82
N ARG A 42 1.94 17.28 -6.21
CA ARG A 42 1.18 17.43 -4.97
C ARG A 42 -0.24 16.92 -5.13
N GLN A 43 -0.86 17.22 -6.26
CA GLN A 43 -2.24 16.78 -6.54
C GLN A 43 -2.31 15.25 -6.64
N GLU A 44 -1.34 14.63 -7.31
CA GLU A 44 -1.28 13.16 -7.38
C GLU A 44 -1.11 12.55 -5.98
N LEU A 45 -0.23 13.13 -5.18
CA LEU A 45 -0.01 12.65 -3.81
C LEU A 45 -1.26 12.82 -2.93
N CYS A 46 -1.98 13.93 -3.07
CA CYS A 46 -3.23 14.15 -2.34
C CYS A 46 -4.29 13.11 -2.71
N LYS A 47 -4.45 12.83 -3.99
CA LYS A 47 -5.40 11.81 -4.47
C LYS A 47 -5.02 10.42 -3.97
N GLN A 48 -3.72 10.12 -3.97
CA GLN A 48 -3.24 8.83 -3.50
C GLN A 48 -3.42 8.68 -1.99
N LEU A 49 -3.18 9.75 -1.23
CA LEU A 49 -3.44 9.74 0.21
C LEU A 49 -4.91 9.45 0.50
N GLU A 50 -5.81 10.11 -0.22
CA GLU A 50 -7.25 9.89 -0.10
C GLU A 50 -7.62 8.43 -0.41
N PHE A 51 -7.02 7.87 -1.46
CA PHE A 51 -7.20 6.46 -1.80
C PHE A 51 -6.80 5.55 -0.64
N TYR A 52 -5.60 5.74 -0.08
CA TYR A 52 -5.12 4.92 1.02
C TYR A 52 -6.00 5.05 2.27
N GLN A 53 -6.45 6.26 2.58
CA GLN A 53 -7.32 6.48 3.74
C GLN A 53 -8.67 5.77 3.56
N THR A 54 -9.24 5.85 2.36
CA THR A 54 -10.48 5.15 2.03
C THR A 54 -10.32 3.64 2.13
N GLN A 55 -9.23 3.10 1.56
CA GLN A 55 -8.95 1.67 1.63
C GLN A 55 -8.72 1.21 3.06
N LYS A 56 -7.99 2.00 3.83
CA LYS A 56 -7.74 1.71 5.25
C LYS A 56 -9.05 1.58 6.02
N ASP A 57 -9.96 2.51 5.83
CA ASP A 57 -11.26 2.49 6.54
C ASP A 57 -12.12 1.30 6.10
N THR A 58 -12.17 1.03 4.79
CA THR A 58 -12.91 -0.11 4.25
C THR A 58 -12.38 -1.43 4.79
N LEU A 59 -11.06 -1.62 4.72
CA LEU A 59 -10.41 -2.85 5.17
C LEU A 59 -10.52 -3.03 6.67
N ARG A 60 -10.39 -1.96 7.44
CA ARG A 60 -10.58 -1.99 8.89
C ARG A 60 -12.00 -2.46 9.23
N SER A 61 -13.00 -1.92 8.55
CA SER A 61 -14.39 -2.31 8.74
C SER A 61 -14.60 -3.80 8.45
N GLN A 62 -14.01 -4.30 7.36
CA GLN A 62 -14.08 -5.72 7.00
C GLN A 62 -13.40 -6.60 8.05
N MET A 63 -12.24 -6.16 8.56
CA MET A 63 -11.50 -6.89 9.59
C MET A 63 -12.26 -6.92 10.92
N GLN A 64 -12.91 -5.82 11.31
CA GLN A 64 -13.71 -5.74 12.53
C GLN A 64 -14.89 -6.71 12.48
N LYS A 65 -15.55 -6.83 11.34
CA LYS A 65 -16.65 -7.78 11.15
C LYS A 65 -16.20 -9.22 11.32
N SER A 66 -14.94 -9.49 11.04
CA SER A 66 -14.34 -10.83 11.12
C SER A 66 -13.55 -11.06 12.41
N HIS A 67 -13.51 -10.08 13.31
CA HIS A 67 -12.76 -10.11 14.57
C HIS A 67 -11.26 -10.37 14.37
N VAL A 68 -10.69 -9.82 13.30
CA VAL A 68 -9.27 -9.97 12.98
C VAL A 68 -8.47 -8.82 13.58
N GLN A 69 -7.37 -9.16 14.23
CA GLN A 69 -6.39 -8.17 14.67
C GLN A 69 -5.28 -8.05 13.62
N PRO A 70 -4.81 -6.82 13.30
CA PRO A 70 -3.68 -6.65 12.40
C PRO A 70 -2.45 -7.36 12.95
N ALA A 71 -1.75 -8.09 12.08
CA ALA A 71 -0.50 -8.75 12.45
C ALA A 71 0.66 -7.75 12.53
N GLU A 72 1.82 -8.23 12.98
CA GLU A 72 3.03 -7.41 13.12
C GLU A 72 3.63 -6.97 11.79
N GLN A 73 4.62 -6.08 11.87
CA GLN A 73 5.30 -5.46 10.73
C GLN A 73 5.96 -6.49 9.81
N ASN A 74 5.89 -6.19 8.51
CA ASN A 74 6.46 -7.02 7.45
C ASN A 74 7.59 -6.26 6.71
N ASP A 75 8.09 -6.83 5.61
CA ASP A 75 9.18 -6.26 4.81
C ASP A 75 8.84 -4.88 4.27
N MET A 76 7.57 -4.63 3.99
CA MET A 76 7.10 -3.34 3.52
C MET A 76 7.26 -2.27 4.60
N ALA A 77 6.95 -2.61 5.86
CA ALA A 77 7.17 -1.72 6.99
C ALA A 77 8.63 -1.35 7.12
N LYS A 78 9.54 -2.32 6.96
CA LYS A 78 10.98 -2.09 6.99
C LYS A 78 11.43 -1.16 5.87
N PHE A 79 10.91 -1.38 4.65
CA PHE A 79 11.20 -0.50 3.52
C PHE A 79 10.83 0.94 3.83
N TRP A 80 9.60 1.17 4.29
CA TRP A 80 9.12 2.51 4.58
C TRP A 80 9.80 3.16 5.79
N ALA A 81 10.21 2.37 6.78
CA ALA A 81 10.98 2.89 7.90
C ALA A 81 12.32 3.45 7.42
N ASN A 82 13.03 2.72 6.57
CA ASN A 82 14.27 3.19 5.97
C ASN A 82 14.07 4.41 5.07
N ALA A 83 13.02 4.37 4.25
CA ALA A 83 12.67 5.48 3.36
C ALA A 83 12.30 6.73 4.15
N SER A 84 11.61 6.59 5.29
CA SER A 84 11.25 7.70 6.16
C SER A 84 12.48 8.43 6.67
N ILE A 85 13.53 7.70 7.07
CA ILE A 85 14.79 8.31 7.49
C ILE A 85 15.39 9.13 6.34
N GLN A 86 15.42 8.58 5.14
CA GLN A 86 15.92 9.29 3.96
C GLN A 86 15.10 10.54 3.65
N MET A 87 13.77 10.45 3.78
CA MET A 87 12.87 11.60 3.56
C MET A 87 13.14 12.72 4.55
N HIS A 88 13.39 12.40 5.81
CA HIS A 88 13.68 13.42 6.83
C HIS A 88 15.02 14.11 6.58
N CYS A 89 15.97 13.43 5.96
CA CYS A 89 17.28 13.99 5.63
C CYS A 89 17.26 14.84 4.37
N LEU A 90 16.22 14.75 3.54
CA LEU A 90 16.07 15.54 2.34
C LEU A 90 15.53 16.92 2.70
N GLY A 91 16.35 17.93 2.63
CA GLY A 91 16.01 19.30 2.97
C GLY A 91 15.19 20.06 1.92
N GLY A 92 14.53 19.37 1.03
CA GLY A 92 13.76 19.88 -0.10
C GLY A 92 13.96 18.92 -1.24
N ALA A 93 13.05 17.96 -1.36
CA ALA A 93 13.18 16.91 -2.36
C ALA A 93 12.70 17.40 -3.71
N SER A 94 13.46 17.15 -4.77
CA SER A 94 13.01 17.38 -6.14
C SER A 94 11.85 16.45 -6.48
N SER A 95 11.06 16.83 -7.48
CA SER A 95 9.98 15.98 -7.98
C SER A 95 10.50 14.61 -8.41
N ASN A 96 11.68 14.59 -9.03
CA ASN A 96 12.35 13.34 -9.45
C ASN A 96 12.65 12.44 -8.25
N GLU A 97 13.20 12.99 -7.17
CA GLU A 97 13.52 12.21 -5.97
C GLU A 97 12.26 11.67 -5.30
N ILE A 98 11.22 12.49 -5.20
CA ILE A 98 9.93 12.08 -4.64
C ILE A 98 9.33 10.96 -5.48
N ALA A 99 9.29 11.13 -6.80
CA ALA A 99 8.76 10.12 -7.70
C ALA A 99 9.50 8.79 -7.60
N LYS A 100 10.83 8.83 -7.55
CA LYS A 100 11.65 7.62 -7.38
C LYS A 100 11.31 6.89 -6.10
N LEU A 101 11.21 7.63 -5.00
CA LEU A 101 10.94 7.04 -3.70
C LEU A 101 9.54 6.42 -3.65
N MET A 102 8.53 7.14 -4.13
CA MET A 102 7.17 6.65 -4.15
C MET A 102 6.99 5.47 -5.10
N LEU A 103 7.68 5.48 -6.24
CA LEU A 103 7.68 4.36 -7.18
C LEU A 103 8.25 3.08 -6.54
N LYS A 104 9.38 3.20 -5.88
CA LYS A 104 10.01 2.05 -5.23
C LYS A 104 9.13 1.46 -4.15
N GLY A 105 8.55 2.30 -3.31
CA GLY A 105 7.67 1.85 -2.24
C GLY A 105 6.39 1.23 -2.77
N THR A 106 5.75 1.86 -3.74
CA THR A 106 4.52 1.36 -4.35
C THR A 106 4.77 0.04 -5.07
N ASN A 107 5.88 -0.07 -5.78
CA ASN A 107 6.26 -1.31 -6.46
C ASN A 107 6.47 -2.47 -5.48
N THR A 108 7.13 -2.20 -4.36
CA THR A 108 7.30 -3.20 -3.29
C THR A 108 5.94 -3.70 -2.82
N GLY A 109 5.00 -2.80 -2.62
CA GLY A 109 3.64 -3.14 -2.23
C GLY A 109 2.91 -3.96 -3.29
N VAL A 110 3.00 -3.56 -4.55
CA VAL A 110 2.36 -4.28 -5.68
C VAL A 110 2.87 -5.72 -5.74
N ILE A 111 4.18 -5.91 -5.63
CA ILE A 111 4.78 -7.25 -5.66
C ILE A 111 4.22 -8.08 -4.51
N GLN A 112 4.26 -7.54 -3.29
CA GLN A 112 3.81 -8.26 -2.10
C GLN A 112 2.32 -8.61 -2.17
N LEU A 113 1.47 -7.67 -2.56
CA LEU A 113 0.03 -7.90 -2.64
C LEU A 113 -0.32 -8.89 -3.76
N THR A 114 0.40 -8.82 -4.87
CA THR A 114 0.22 -9.79 -5.97
C THR A 114 0.57 -11.20 -5.49
N GLN A 115 1.67 -11.35 -4.76
CA GLN A 115 2.06 -12.64 -4.18
C GLN A 115 1.02 -13.15 -3.19
N VAL A 116 0.46 -12.26 -2.38
CA VAL A 116 -0.60 -12.62 -1.42
C VAL A 116 -1.83 -13.15 -2.16
N LEU A 117 -2.25 -12.49 -3.23
CA LEU A 117 -3.40 -12.96 -4.02
C LEU A 117 -3.12 -14.30 -4.70
N HIS A 118 -1.95 -14.47 -5.29
CA HIS A 118 -1.57 -15.72 -5.95
C HIS A 118 -1.41 -16.86 -4.96
N GLY A 119 -0.97 -16.58 -3.76
CA GLY A 119 -0.77 -17.58 -2.71
C GLY A 119 -2.06 -18.00 -2.01
N ASN A 120 -3.19 -17.34 -2.28
CA ASN A 120 -4.46 -17.59 -1.61
C ASN A 120 -5.60 -17.74 -2.62
N PRO A 121 -5.52 -18.72 -3.52
CA PRO A 121 -6.51 -18.86 -4.61
C PRO A 121 -7.91 -19.26 -4.13
N GLY A 122 -8.03 -19.76 -2.90
CA GLY A 122 -9.30 -20.22 -2.34
C GLY A 122 -10.18 -19.15 -1.71
N ILE A 123 -9.77 -17.90 -1.73
CA ILE A 123 -10.57 -16.79 -1.19
C ILE A 123 -11.77 -16.49 -2.09
N SER A 124 -12.75 -15.75 -1.56
CA SER A 124 -13.96 -15.42 -2.31
C SER A 124 -13.65 -14.60 -3.57
N ASP A 125 -14.49 -14.71 -4.58
CA ASP A 125 -14.35 -13.92 -5.80
C ASP A 125 -14.46 -12.43 -5.54
N GLN A 126 -15.29 -12.05 -4.57
CA GLN A 126 -15.43 -10.66 -4.16
C GLN A 126 -14.11 -10.11 -3.63
N LEU A 127 -13.43 -10.85 -2.76
CA LEU A 127 -12.14 -10.43 -2.20
C LEU A 127 -11.05 -10.42 -3.26
N LYS A 128 -11.06 -11.38 -4.19
CA LYS A 128 -10.15 -11.38 -5.33
C LYS A 128 -10.31 -10.11 -6.17
N ARG A 129 -11.54 -9.74 -6.49
CA ARG A 129 -11.82 -8.53 -7.28
C ARG A 129 -11.38 -7.28 -6.54
N GLN A 130 -11.65 -7.22 -5.23
CA GLN A 130 -11.24 -6.10 -4.39
C GLN A 130 -9.72 -5.95 -4.39
N GLY A 131 -8.99 -7.06 -4.21
CA GLY A 131 -7.52 -7.05 -4.21
C GLY A 131 -6.95 -6.67 -5.56
N LYS A 132 -7.48 -7.21 -6.64
CA LYS A 132 -7.03 -6.86 -8.00
C LYS A 132 -7.30 -5.40 -8.32
N ALA A 133 -8.42 -4.85 -7.87
CA ALA A 133 -8.73 -3.43 -8.07
C ALA A 133 -7.75 -2.53 -7.33
N PHE A 134 -7.39 -2.90 -6.10
CA PHE A 134 -6.38 -2.18 -5.32
C PHE A 134 -5.03 -2.17 -6.06
N VAL A 135 -4.57 -3.33 -6.50
CA VAL A 135 -3.29 -3.46 -7.20
C VAL A 135 -3.29 -2.66 -8.51
N ARG A 136 -4.37 -2.72 -9.28
CA ARG A 136 -4.49 -1.94 -10.53
C ARG A 136 -4.45 -0.44 -10.27
N HIS A 137 -5.07 0.02 -9.19
CA HIS A 137 -5.02 1.43 -8.81
C HIS A 137 -3.57 1.85 -8.52
N GLU A 138 -2.83 1.01 -7.80
CA GLU A 138 -1.41 1.24 -7.49
C GLU A 138 -0.56 1.27 -8.76
N GLU A 139 -0.79 0.35 -9.68
CA GLU A 139 -0.06 0.32 -10.96
C GLU A 139 -0.32 1.56 -11.80
N ALA A 140 -1.57 2.02 -11.85
CA ALA A 140 -1.93 3.25 -12.55
C ALA A 140 -1.25 4.47 -11.93
N TYR A 141 -1.19 4.52 -10.61
CA TYR A 141 -0.48 5.57 -9.87
C TYR A 141 1.01 5.57 -10.23
N MET A 142 1.64 4.40 -10.28
CA MET A 142 3.05 4.27 -10.67
C MET A 142 3.29 4.82 -12.08
N GLU A 143 2.39 4.50 -13.01
CA GLU A 143 2.51 5.04 -14.38
C GLU A 143 2.48 6.57 -14.39
N ARG A 144 1.59 7.16 -13.61
CA ARG A 144 1.52 8.64 -13.53
C ARG A 144 2.76 9.24 -12.87
N LEU A 145 3.34 8.57 -11.87
CA LEU A 145 4.56 9.05 -11.22
C LEU A 145 5.76 9.08 -12.17
N LYS A 146 5.80 8.21 -13.17
CA LYS A 146 6.90 8.17 -14.14
C LYS A 146 7.07 9.49 -14.90
N ALA A 147 6.00 10.28 -15.02
CA ALA A 147 6.07 11.59 -15.68
C ALA A 147 7.01 12.57 -14.96
N TYR A 148 7.35 12.29 -13.70
CA TYR A 148 8.22 13.18 -12.90
C TYR A 148 9.66 12.68 -12.78
N LEU A 149 10.00 11.60 -13.48
CA LEU A 149 11.37 11.06 -13.49
C LEU A 149 12.35 11.87 -14.40
#